data_15ba3c4d5bb9fc5b107b301475c28f6a
#
_entry.id   15ba3c4d5bb9fc5b107b301475c28f6a
#
_cell.length_a   1.000
_cell.length_b   1.000
_cell.length_c   1.000
_cell.angle_alpha   90.00
_cell.angle_beta   90.00
_cell.angle_gamma   90.00
#
_symmetry.space_group_name_H-M   'P 1'
#
loop_
_entity.id
_entity.type
_entity.pdbx_description
1 polymer ?
#
loop_
_entity_poly.entity_id
_entity_poly.type
_entity_poly.pdbx_seq_one_letter_code
_entity_poly.pdbx_strand_id
1 'polypeptide(L)'
;MSPIRALAHEKYLSLTTYRRDGSPVATPVWFVVDGQRLLVWTSAGSWKAKRLRRDPRVRIAACDFRGNVHGAAWDAMARFLPDAEGQRVQRLLLRRYPIARRLLSGFTALTGRLTRTPREQSAYLEIVLATRA
;
A
#
# COMPACT_ATOMS: atom_id res chain seq x y z
N MET A 1 -20.05 -4.90 -10.32
CA MET A 1 -18.68 -5.42 -10.16
C MET A 1 -18.10 -4.92 -8.83
N SER A 2 -17.51 -5.80 -8.06
CA SER A 2 -16.95 -5.38 -6.78
C SER A 2 -15.66 -4.57 -7.01
N PRO A 3 -15.39 -3.60 -6.14
CA PRO A 3 -14.14 -2.83 -6.23
C PRO A 3 -12.89 -3.71 -6.18
N ILE A 4 -12.91 -4.76 -5.38
CA ILE A 4 -11.77 -5.69 -5.29
C ILE A 4 -11.50 -6.33 -6.66
N ARG A 5 -12.56 -6.77 -7.34
CA ARG A 5 -12.42 -7.39 -8.65
C ARG A 5 -11.93 -6.39 -9.69
N ALA A 6 -12.43 -5.16 -9.63
CA ALA A 6 -12.01 -4.10 -10.54
C ALA A 6 -10.53 -3.76 -10.38
N LEU A 7 -10.01 -3.83 -9.15
CA LEU A 7 -8.63 -3.48 -8.86
C LEU A 7 -7.65 -4.63 -9.04
N ALA A 8 -8.14 -5.87 -9.08
CA ALA A 8 -7.28 -7.05 -9.04
C ALA A 8 -6.28 -7.13 -10.20
N HIS A 9 -6.61 -6.53 -11.34
CA HIS A 9 -5.75 -6.56 -12.52
C HIS A 9 -4.89 -5.30 -12.68
N GLU A 10 -5.01 -4.35 -11.76
CA GLU A 10 -4.24 -3.11 -11.82
C GLU A 10 -2.89 -3.27 -11.17
N LYS A 11 -1.88 -2.54 -11.66
CA LYS A 11 -0.54 -2.60 -11.11
C LYS A 11 -0.31 -1.63 -9.96
N TYR A 12 -1.00 -0.50 -9.99
CA TYR A 12 -0.80 0.56 -9.00
C TYR A 12 -2.14 0.98 -8.44
N LEU A 13 -2.11 1.25 -7.15
CA LEU A 13 -3.25 1.78 -6.43
C LEU A 13 -2.95 3.21 -6.03
N SER A 14 -3.85 4.12 -6.38
CA SER A 14 -3.80 5.47 -5.82
C SER A 14 -4.37 5.39 -4.41
N LEU A 15 -3.53 5.66 -3.43
CA LEU A 15 -3.94 5.65 -2.04
C LEU A 15 -3.99 7.10 -1.56
N THR A 16 -5.18 7.57 -1.27
CA THR A 16 -5.40 8.92 -0.74
C THR A 16 -5.54 8.86 0.76
N THR A 17 -4.71 9.63 1.44
CA THR A 17 -4.76 9.85 2.89
C THR A 17 -5.06 11.33 3.13
N TYR A 18 -5.35 11.69 4.38
CA TYR A 18 -5.85 13.04 4.68
C TYR A 18 -4.96 13.73 5.71
N ARG A 19 -4.62 14.99 5.44
CA ARG A 19 -3.92 15.86 6.36
C ARG A 19 -4.84 16.27 7.50
N ARG A 20 -4.27 16.92 8.52
CA ARG A 20 -5.06 17.40 9.67
C ARG A 20 -6.15 18.37 9.26
N ASP A 21 -5.91 19.16 8.22
CA ASP A 21 -6.91 20.12 7.73
C ASP A 21 -7.94 19.47 6.81
N GLY A 22 -7.87 18.14 6.61
CA GLY A 22 -8.78 17.39 5.77
C GLY A 22 -8.41 17.34 4.30
N SER A 23 -7.33 18.01 3.90
CA SER A 23 -6.94 18.00 2.49
C SER A 23 -6.36 16.64 2.10
N PRO A 24 -6.66 16.16 0.87
CA PRO A 24 -6.21 14.84 0.43
C PRO A 24 -4.79 14.85 -0.08
N VAL A 25 -4.09 13.74 0.11
CA VAL A 25 -2.79 13.48 -0.49
C VAL A 25 -2.84 12.10 -1.12
N ALA A 26 -2.74 12.03 -2.43
CA ALA A 26 -2.77 10.77 -3.17
C ALA A 26 -1.35 10.36 -3.56
N THR A 27 -1.04 9.09 -3.38
CA THR A 27 0.24 8.53 -3.81
C THR A 27 0.02 7.18 -4.46
N PRO A 28 0.77 6.83 -5.52
CA PRO A 28 0.71 5.50 -6.08
C PRO A 28 1.45 4.51 -5.18
N VAL A 29 0.85 3.36 -4.95
CA VAL A 29 1.45 2.31 -4.13
C VAL A 29 1.27 0.97 -4.82
N TRP A 30 2.14 0.02 -4.48
CA TRP A 30 1.96 -1.37 -4.84
C TRP A 30 0.99 -2.01 -3.86
N PHE A 31 0.22 -2.96 -4.33
CA PHE A 31 -0.77 -3.64 -3.52
C PHE A 31 -0.98 -5.07 -4.00
N VAL A 32 -1.57 -5.87 -3.16
CA VAL A 32 -2.01 -7.21 -3.53
C VAL A 32 -3.38 -7.46 -2.92
N VAL A 33 -4.22 -8.17 -3.67
CA VAL A 33 -5.54 -8.56 -3.18
C VAL A 33 -5.39 -9.83 -2.36
N ASP A 34 -5.98 -9.84 -1.17
CA ASP A 34 -6.02 -10.99 -0.29
C ASP A 34 -7.44 -11.14 0.24
N GLY A 35 -8.24 -11.98 -0.44
CA GLY A 35 -9.65 -12.13 -0.12
C GLY A 35 -10.42 -10.83 -0.40
N GLN A 36 -11.03 -10.28 0.63
CA GLN A 36 -11.82 -9.05 0.53
C GLN A 36 -11.05 -7.81 0.97
N ARG A 37 -9.73 -7.92 1.08
CA ARG A 37 -8.89 -6.81 1.50
C ARG A 37 -7.73 -6.62 0.54
N LEU A 38 -7.15 -5.42 0.61
CA LEU A 38 -5.91 -5.10 -0.09
C LEU A 38 -4.79 -4.99 0.94
N LEU A 39 -3.61 -5.47 0.58
CA LEU A 39 -2.44 -5.38 1.43
C LEU A 39 -1.44 -4.42 0.80
N VAL A 40 -0.86 -3.54 1.61
CA VAL A 40 0.11 -2.54 1.18
C VAL A 40 1.29 -2.56 2.15
N TRP A 41 2.49 -2.44 1.59
CA TRP A 41 3.73 -2.34 2.36
C TRP A 41 4.30 -0.96 2.13
N THR A 42 4.55 -0.23 3.22
CA THR A 42 5.08 1.11 3.15
C THR A 42 6.10 1.33 4.26
N SER A 43 6.76 2.48 4.25
CA SER A 43 7.67 2.86 5.32
C SER A 43 6.88 3.36 6.53
N ALA A 44 7.24 2.87 7.71
CA ALA A 44 6.60 3.30 8.96
C ALA A 44 6.83 4.79 9.25
N GLY A 45 7.93 5.35 8.74
CA GLY A 45 8.22 6.77 8.91
C GLY A 45 7.69 7.66 7.82
N SER A 46 6.97 7.11 6.84
CA SER A 46 6.41 7.91 5.74
C SER A 46 5.31 8.84 6.24
N TRP A 47 5.08 9.91 5.49
CA TRP A 47 3.99 10.82 5.79
C TRP A 47 2.63 10.14 5.69
N LYS A 48 2.46 9.22 4.73
CA LYS A 48 1.19 8.50 4.63
C LYS A 48 0.95 7.60 5.85
N ALA A 49 1.99 6.97 6.39
CA ALA A 49 1.84 6.17 7.60
C ALA A 49 1.46 7.05 8.80
N LYS A 50 2.10 8.22 8.91
CA LYS A 50 1.78 9.17 9.98
C LYS A 50 0.33 9.66 9.88
N ARG A 51 -0.11 9.97 8.66
CA ARG A 51 -1.50 10.41 8.45
C ARG A 51 -2.48 9.31 8.82
N LEU A 52 -2.17 8.06 8.47
CA LEU A 52 -3.06 6.93 8.74
C LEU A 52 -3.15 6.57 10.22
N ARG A 53 -2.09 6.82 10.99
CA ARG A 53 -2.17 6.60 12.44
C ARG A 53 -3.16 7.54 13.09
N ARG A 54 -3.32 8.72 12.53
CA ARG A 54 -4.26 9.73 13.03
C ARG A 54 -5.66 9.57 12.44
N ASP A 55 -5.73 9.24 11.15
CA ASP A 55 -6.99 9.16 10.42
C ASP A 55 -6.95 7.95 9.48
N PRO A 56 -7.66 6.88 9.81
CA PRO A 56 -7.60 5.65 9.03
C PRO A 56 -8.41 5.68 7.75
N ARG A 57 -9.14 6.74 7.49
CA ARG A 57 -9.93 6.85 6.25
C ARG A 57 -9.02 7.00 5.06
N VAL A 58 -9.34 6.30 3.99
CA VAL A 58 -8.62 6.39 2.73
C VAL A 58 -9.61 6.40 1.58
N ARG A 59 -9.11 6.84 0.43
CA ARG A 59 -9.82 6.65 -0.84
C ARG A 59 -8.87 5.91 -1.77
N ILE A 60 -9.40 4.95 -2.48
CA ILE A 60 -8.58 4.12 -3.37
C ILE A 60 -9.13 4.16 -4.79
N ALA A 61 -8.22 4.09 -5.75
CA ALA A 61 -8.56 4.05 -7.18
C ALA A 61 -7.41 3.40 -7.93
N ALA A 62 -7.69 2.88 -9.12
CA ALA A 62 -6.63 2.43 -10.00
C ALA A 62 -5.86 3.64 -10.54
N CYS A 63 -4.56 3.50 -10.70
CA CYS A 63 -3.75 4.56 -11.28
C CYS A 63 -2.55 3.98 -12.04
N ASP A 64 -1.85 4.86 -12.77
CA ASP A 64 -0.57 4.49 -13.37
C ASP A 64 0.58 4.76 -12.41
N PHE A 65 1.80 4.48 -12.85
CA PHE A 65 2.98 4.64 -11.98
C PHE A 65 3.25 6.10 -11.59
N ARG A 66 2.67 7.05 -12.33
CA ARG A 66 2.77 8.47 -12.03
C ARG A 66 1.68 8.96 -11.08
N GLY A 67 0.73 8.11 -10.77
CA GLY A 67 -0.38 8.47 -9.90
C GLY A 67 -1.59 9.02 -10.63
N ASN A 68 -1.61 8.96 -11.97
CA ASN A 68 -2.77 9.40 -12.73
C ASN A 68 -3.90 8.39 -12.57
N VAL A 69 -4.99 8.81 -11.96
CA VAL A 69 -6.12 7.94 -11.65
C VAL A 69 -6.92 7.66 -12.91
N HIS A 70 -7.35 6.41 -13.05
CA HIS A 70 -8.30 6.01 -14.08
C HIS A 70 -9.35 5.12 -13.43
N GLY A 71 -10.58 5.27 -13.87
CA GLY A 71 -11.70 4.51 -13.32
C GLY A 71 -12.28 5.11 -12.06
N ALA A 72 -13.04 4.31 -11.34
CA ALA A 72 -13.77 4.75 -10.16
C ALA A 72 -12.88 4.82 -8.92
N ALA A 73 -13.28 5.65 -7.97
CA ALA A 73 -12.67 5.71 -6.66
C ALA A 73 -13.65 5.18 -5.61
N TRP A 74 -13.11 4.59 -4.56
CA TRP A 74 -13.92 4.03 -3.49
C TRP A 74 -13.38 4.47 -2.14
N ASP A 75 -14.29 4.70 -1.21
CA ASP A 75 -13.92 4.96 0.18
C ASP A 75 -13.58 3.64 0.87
N ALA A 76 -12.56 3.69 1.73
CA ALA A 76 -12.09 2.51 2.43
C ALA A 76 -11.47 2.90 3.76
N MET A 77 -11.13 1.90 4.56
CA MET A 77 -10.44 2.08 5.83
C MET A 77 -9.13 1.32 5.80
N ALA A 78 -8.08 1.96 6.26
CA ALA A 78 -6.76 1.33 6.39
C ALA A 78 -6.50 1.00 7.85
N ARG A 79 -5.87 -0.15 8.09
CA ARG A 79 -5.48 -0.59 9.42
C ARG A 79 -4.07 -1.12 9.36
N PHE A 80 -3.28 -0.80 10.37
CA PHE A 80 -1.94 -1.36 10.47
C PHE A 80 -2.02 -2.80 10.91
N LEU A 81 -1.28 -3.66 10.22
CA LEU A 81 -1.16 -5.06 10.59
C LEU A 81 0.00 -5.26 11.55
N PRO A 82 -0.08 -6.28 12.43
CA PRO A 82 1.05 -6.63 13.29
C PRO A 82 2.28 -7.00 12.46
N ASP A 83 3.46 -6.73 12.98
CA ASP A 83 4.72 -7.09 12.32
C ASP A 83 4.81 -8.60 12.03
N ALA A 84 4.13 -9.41 12.82
CA ALA A 84 4.10 -10.85 12.60
C ALA A 84 3.52 -11.22 11.23
N GLU A 85 2.66 -10.38 10.66
CA GLU A 85 2.11 -10.64 9.33
C GLU A 85 2.98 -10.06 8.21
N GLY A 86 4.03 -9.32 8.56
CA GLY A 86 4.84 -8.60 7.60
C GLY A 86 5.50 -9.47 6.56
N GLN A 87 6.03 -10.62 6.96
CA GLN A 87 6.68 -11.54 6.01
C GLN A 87 5.70 -12.05 4.96
N ARG A 88 4.48 -12.33 5.37
CA ARG A 88 3.44 -12.78 4.45
C ARG A 88 3.09 -11.68 3.45
N VAL A 89 2.93 -10.45 3.93
CA VAL A 89 2.63 -9.31 3.06
C VAL A 89 3.77 -9.09 2.06
N GLN A 90 5.01 -9.09 2.52
CA GLN A 90 6.17 -8.94 1.65
C GLN A 90 6.22 -10.04 0.58
N ARG A 91 5.99 -11.27 0.99
CA ARG A 91 6.03 -12.42 0.09
C ARG A 91 4.98 -12.30 -1.00
N LEU A 92 3.75 -11.91 -0.63
CA LEU A 92 2.67 -11.76 -1.58
C LEU A 92 2.96 -10.62 -2.57
N LEU A 93 3.48 -9.51 -2.09
CA LEU A 93 3.82 -8.37 -2.95
C LEU A 93 4.98 -8.69 -3.88
N LEU A 94 6.04 -9.31 -3.36
CA LEU A 94 7.19 -9.66 -4.18
C LEU A 94 6.84 -10.70 -5.25
N ARG A 95 5.90 -11.57 -4.94
CA ARG A 95 5.41 -12.55 -5.92
C ARG A 95 4.63 -11.87 -7.05
N ARG A 96 3.86 -10.85 -6.71
CA ARG A 96 3.06 -10.12 -7.68
C ARG A 96 3.90 -9.21 -8.57
N TYR A 97 5.01 -8.67 -8.04
CA TYR A 97 5.86 -7.72 -8.75
C TYR A 97 7.28 -8.29 -8.93
N PRO A 98 7.47 -9.17 -9.92
CA PRO A 98 8.78 -9.83 -10.12
C PRO A 98 9.92 -8.86 -10.38
N ILE A 99 9.64 -7.73 -11.05
CA ILE A 99 10.67 -6.72 -11.33
C ILE A 99 11.14 -6.09 -10.02
N ALA A 100 10.21 -5.79 -9.12
CA ALA A 100 10.54 -5.24 -7.81
C ALA A 100 11.41 -6.21 -7.01
N ARG A 101 11.11 -7.50 -7.10
CA ARG A 101 11.89 -8.53 -6.45
C ARG A 101 13.34 -8.53 -6.93
N ARG A 102 13.54 -8.41 -8.23
CA ARG A 102 14.89 -8.34 -8.81
C ARG A 102 15.62 -7.09 -8.37
N LEU A 103 14.94 -5.95 -8.38
CA LEU A 103 15.52 -4.69 -7.96
C LEU A 103 15.92 -4.71 -6.49
N LEU A 104 15.08 -5.26 -5.64
CA LEU A 104 15.38 -5.38 -4.21
C LEU A 104 16.57 -6.32 -3.98
N SER A 105 16.62 -7.44 -4.67
CA SER A 105 17.75 -8.38 -4.54
C SER A 105 19.04 -7.74 -5.00
N GLY A 106 19.03 -7.09 -6.16
CA GLY A 106 20.20 -6.39 -6.68
C GLY A 106 20.63 -5.24 -5.78
N PHE A 107 19.69 -4.46 -5.33
CA PHE A 107 19.95 -3.34 -4.44
C PHE A 107 20.53 -3.81 -3.10
N THR A 108 19.97 -4.87 -2.54
CA THR A 108 20.47 -5.45 -1.30
C THR A 108 21.89 -5.98 -1.47
N ALA A 109 22.19 -6.61 -2.60
CA ALA A 109 23.52 -7.11 -2.87
C ALA A 109 24.55 -5.99 -2.98
N LEU A 110 24.17 -4.86 -3.60
CA LEU A 110 25.08 -3.73 -3.81
C LEU A 110 25.22 -2.84 -2.58
N THR A 111 24.14 -2.69 -1.81
CA THR A 111 24.09 -1.71 -0.73
C THR A 111 23.81 -2.34 0.64
N GLY A 112 23.91 -3.63 0.75
CA GLY A 112 23.49 -4.36 1.95
C GLY A 112 24.09 -3.89 3.25
N ARG A 113 25.20 -3.17 3.20
CA ARG A 113 25.80 -2.59 4.41
C ARG A 113 25.35 -1.16 4.66
N LEU A 114 24.94 -0.46 3.61
CA LEU A 114 24.61 0.96 3.69
C LEU A 114 23.15 1.20 3.96
N THR A 115 22.31 0.29 3.53
CA THR A 115 20.87 0.43 3.66
C THR A 115 20.35 -0.57 4.66
N ARG A 116 20.83 -0.51 5.87
CA ARG A 116 20.12 -1.17 6.95
C ARG A 116 18.85 -0.40 7.15
N THR A 117 17.80 -0.79 6.43
CA THR A 117 16.48 -0.37 6.78
C THR A 117 16.10 -1.20 7.99
N PRO A 118 16.05 -0.64 9.17
CA PRO A 118 15.58 -1.41 10.31
C PRO A 118 14.19 -1.92 10.00
N ARG A 119 13.91 -3.14 10.42
CA ARG A 119 12.60 -3.74 10.22
C ARG A 119 11.49 -2.88 10.79
N GLU A 120 11.78 -2.15 11.86
CA GLU A 120 10.85 -1.24 12.49
C GLU A 120 10.45 -0.07 11.59
N GLN A 121 11.12 0.10 10.44
CA GLN A 121 10.75 1.14 9.49
C GLN A 121 9.73 0.67 8.46
N SER A 122 9.38 -0.59 8.46
CA SER A 122 8.34 -1.11 7.58
C SER A 122 6.99 -1.10 8.29
N ALA A 123 5.96 -0.75 7.53
CA ALA A 123 4.58 -0.80 8.00
C ALA A 123 3.76 -1.57 6.98
N TYR A 124 2.83 -2.35 7.47
CA TYR A 124 1.97 -3.19 6.65
C TYR A 124 0.54 -2.78 6.89
N LEU A 125 -0.18 -2.55 5.80
CA LEU A 125 -1.53 -2.03 5.87
C LEU A 125 -2.51 -3.02 5.27
N GLU A 126 -3.65 -3.14 5.93
CA GLU A 126 -4.83 -3.80 5.40
C GLU A 126 -5.82 -2.71 5.02
N ILE A 127 -6.31 -2.76 3.79
CA ILE A 127 -7.32 -1.82 3.32
C ILE A 127 -8.61 -2.58 3.07
N VAL A 128 -9.65 -2.19 3.77
CA VAL A 128 -10.97 -2.81 3.66
C VAL A 128 -11.94 -1.76 3.17
N LEU A 129 -12.70 -2.12 2.14
CA LEU A 129 -13.69 -1.21 1.59
C LEU A 129 -14.73 -0.86 2.63
N ALA A 130 -15.15 0.42 2.62
CA ALA A 130 -16.21 0.85 3.50
C ALA A 130 -17.47 0.06 3.18
N THR A 131 -18.02 -0.60 4.21
CA THR A 131 -19.26 -1.32 4.07
C THR A 131 -20.42 -0.33 4.00
N ARG A 132 -21.26 -0.50 3.02
CA ARG A 132 -22.51 0.22 3.03
C ARG A 132 -23.41 -0.39 4.07
N ALA A 133 -23.83 0.45 4.97
CA ALA A 133 -24.83 0.02 5.92
C ALA A 133 -26.15 -0.25 5.19
#